data_1d7afd7a495a92ca3a939a959a7b5f4a
#
_entry.id   1d7afd7a495a92ca3a939a959a7b5f4a
#
_cell.length_a   1.000
_cell.length_b   1.000
_cell.length_c   1.000
_cell.angle_alpha   90.00
_cell.angle_beta   90.00
_cell.angle_gamma   90.00
#
_symmetry.space_group_name_H-M   'P 1'
#
loop_
_entity.id
_entity.type
_entity.pdbx_description
1 polymer ?
#
loop_
_entity_poly.entity_id
_entity_poly.type
_entity_poly.pdbx_seq_one_letter_code
_entity_poly.pdbx_strand_id
1 'polypeptide(L)'
;MSEFLIKWLNKEMHLSKTIKEISEDFKNGYLFAELLYKTKQILNMSLYKDSNNKKDIIHNFCHLNKTLLDMGIHLNERDRNEIMNGGAYTSKIYLLKIKQILDKKFINIEQLKFKSFSKLFVIFSFVKAFFLK
;
A
#
# COMPACT_ATOMS: atom_id res chain seq x y z
N MET A 1 -3.26 2.76 17.55
CA MET A 1 -2.67 2.65 16.22
C MET A 1 -2.84 1.29 15.60
N SER A 2 -2.54 0.23 16.33
CA SER A 2 -2.67 -1.14 15.80
C SER A 2 -4.09 -1.47 15.38
N GLU A 3 -5.07 -1.11 16.19
CA GLU A 3 -6.48 -1.36 15.87
C GLU A 3 -6.91 -0.67 14.58
N PHE A 4 -6.44 0.54 14.38
CA PHE A 4 -6.71 1.31 13.16
C PHE A 4 -6.17 0.60 11.92
N LEU A 5 -4.91 0.15 12.00
CA LEU A 5 -4.28 -0.56 10.88
C LEU A 5 -4.95 -1.91 10.63
N ILE A 6 -5.24 -2.65 11.69
CA ILE A 6 -5.90 -3.96 11.58
C ILE A 6 -7.27 -3.81 10.93
N LYS A 7 -8.02 -2.81 11.34
CA LYS A 7 -9.34 -2.52 10.75
C LYS A 7 -9.22 -2.20 9.27
N TRP A 8 -8.24 -1.37 8.91
CA TRP A 8 -7.99 -1.03 7.52
C TRP A 8 -7.66 -2.27 6.70
N LEU A 9 -6.74 -3.11 7.20
CA LEU A 9 -6.31 -4.31 6.49
C LEU A 9 -7.42 -5.33 6.33
N ASN A 10 -8.23 -5.52 7.36
CA ASN A 10 -9.26 -6.55 7.34
C ASN A 10 -10.55 -6.10 6.67
N LYS A 11 -10.96 -4.86 6.85
CA LYS A 11 -12.26 -4.38 6.35
C LYS A 11 -12.19 -3.68 5.01
N GLU A 12 -11.09 -3.00 4.72
CA GLU A 12 -10.95 -2.28 3.46
C GLU A 12 -10.11 -3.02 2.44
N MET A 13 -8.98 -3.57 2.86
CA MET A 13 -8.07 -4.23 1.92
C MET A 13 -8.43 -5.67 1.62
N HIS A 14 -9.12 -6.35 2.53
CA HIS A 14 -9.56 -7.73 2.34
C HIS A 14 -8.45 -8.67 1.90
N LEU A 15 -7.39 -8.72 2.72
CA LEU A 15 -6.28 -9.62 2.43
C LEU A 15 -6.72 -11.08 2.54
N SER A 16 -5.96 -11.98 1.95
CA SER A 16 -6.27 -13.42 1.94
C SER A 16 -6.34 -14.03 3.33
N LYS A 17 -5.77 -13.36 4.31
CA LYS A 17 -5.73 -13.81 5.70
C LYS A 17 -6.29 -12.71 6.58
N THR A 18 -7.08 -13.08 7.59
CA THR A 18 -7.51 -12.15 8.62
C THR A 18 -6.32 -11.78 9.49
N ILE A 19 -6.02 -10.50 9.60
CA ILE A 19 -4.88 -10.01 10.38
C ILE A 19 -5.27 -9.96 11.85
N LYS A 20 -4.47 -10.63 12.68
CA LYS A 20 -4.63 -10.64 14.13
C LYS A 20 -3.46 -9.96 14.82
N GLU A 21 -2.25 -10.28 14.41
CA GLU A 21 -1.01 -9.73 14.96
C GLU A 21 -0.13 -9.29 13.79
N ILE A 22 -0.02 -7.99 13.58
CA ILE A 22 0.70 -7.44 12.43
C ILE A 22 2.14 -7.95 12.37
N SER A 23 2.86 -7.91 13.49
CA SER A 23 4.26 -8.29 13.50
C SER A 23 4.48 -9.77 13.12
N GLU A 24 3.57 -10.64 13.49
CA GLU A 24 3.66 -12.06 13.13
C GLU A 24 3.13 -12.31 11.71
N ASP A 25 2.01 -11.70 11.37
CA ASP A 25 1.35 -11.99 10.10
C ASP A 25 2.12 -11.44 8.90
N PHE A 26 2.86 -10.35 9.07
CA PHE A 26 3.58 -9.69 7.99
C PHE A 26 5.06 -10.04 7.89
N LYS A 27 5.58 -10.86 8.82
CA LYS A 27 7.03 -11.06 8.91
C LYS A 27 7.67 -11.80 7.72
N ASN A 28 6.90 -12.57 6.97
CA ASN A 28 7.47 -13.24 5.81
C ASN A 28 7.39 -12.41 4.52
N GLY A 29 6.82 -11.21 4.57
CA GLY A 29 6.74 -10.30 3.44
C GLY A 29 5.57 -10.54 2.49
N TYR A 30 4.92 -11.70 2.54
CA TYR A 30 3.87 -12.03 1.57
C TYR A 30 2.68 -11.09 1.65
N LEU A 31 2.22 -10.77 2.86
CA LEU A 31 1.06 -9.90 3.03
C LEU A 31 1.36 -8.44 2.67
N PHE A 32 2.59 -7.99 2.83
CA PHE A 32 3.01 -6.70 2.26
C PHE A 32 2.83 -6.71 0.75
N ALA A 33 3.27 -7.77 0.10
CA ALA A 33 3.15 -7.90 -1.36
C ALA A 33 1.68 -7.96 -1.78
N GLU A 34 0.86 -8.70 -1.06
CA GLU A 34 -0.57 -8.80 -1.38
C GLU A 34 -1.26 -7.44 -1.24
N LEU A 35 -0.93 -6.67 -0.19
CA LEU A 35 -1.43 -5.33 -0.01
C LEU A 35 -1.06 -4.44 -1.20
N LEU A 36 0.19 -4.48 -1.62
CA LEU A 36 0.67 -3.69 -2.75
C LEU A 36 0.05 -4.17 -4.07
N TYR A 37 -0.21 -5.46 -4.19
CA TYR A 37 -0.90 -6.01 -5.35
C TYR A 37 -2.35 -5.50 -5.43
N LYS A 38 -3.07 -5.55 -4.32
CA LYS A 38 -4.46 -5.09 -4.27
C LYS A 38 -4.59 -3.58 -4.51
N THR A 39 -3.56 -2.83 -4.23
CA THR A 39 -3.53 -1.38 -4.48
C THR A 39 -2.81 -1.03 -5.79
N LYS A 40 -2.54 -2.03 -6.61
CA LYS A 40 -1.96 -1.89 -7.97
C LYS A 40 -0.53 -1.35 -7.99
N GLN A 41 0.19 -1.47 -6.89
CA GLN A 41 1.61 -1.14 -6.85
C GLN A 41 2.46 -2.30 -7.35
N ILE A 42 1.95 -3.51 -7.25
CA ILE A 42 2.52 -4.72 -7.80
C ILE A 42 1.52 -5.30 -8.80
N LEU A 43 1.99 -5.71 -9.96
CA LEU A 43 1.11 -6.21 -11.03
C LEU A 43 0.87 -7.71 -10.96
N ASN A 44 1.75 -8.44 -10.30
CA ASN A 44 1.77 -9.90 -10.37
C ASN A 44 2.36 -10.48 -9.09
N MET A 45 1.65 -11.43 -8.49
CA MET A 45 2.07 -12.07 -7.23
C MET A 45 2.99 -13.28 -7.44
N SER A 46 3.29 -13.65 -8.67
CA SER A 46 4.04 -14.90 -8.95
C SER A 46 5.44 -14.93 -8.35
N LEU A 47 6.01 -13.76 -8.05
CA LEU A 47 7.35 -13.68 -7.47
C LEU A 47 7.37 -13.85 -5.95
N TYR A 48 6.21 -13.87 -5.32
CA TYR A 48 6.10 -13.90 -3.86
C TYR A 48 5.53 -15.22 -3.38
N LYS A 49 6.04 -15.70 -2.25
CA LYS A 49 5.58 -16.96 -1.67
C LYS A 49 5.19 -16.77 -0.22
N ASP A 50 4.02 -17.27 0.14
CA ASP A 50 3.59 -17.28 1.54
C ASP A 50 4.21 -18.49 2.22
N SER A 51 5.44 -18.32 2.69
CA SER A 51 6.29 -19.40 3.16
C SER A 51 7.08 -18.95 4.38
N ASN A 52 7.35 -19.90 5.27
CA ASN A 52 8.24 -19.67 6.41
C ASN A 52 9.69 -20.08 6.11
N ASN A 53 9.97 -20.51 4.89
CA ASN A 53 11.31 -20.83 4.47
C ASN A 53 12.14 -19.54 4.36
N LYS A 54 13.29 -19.50 5.04
CA LYS A 54 14.12 -18.32 5.08
C LYS A 54 14.48 -17.78 3.70
N LYS A 55 14.78 -18.67 2.77
CA LYS A 55 15.14 -18.31 1.41
C LYS A 55 13.98 -17.59 0.69
N ASP A 56 12.77 -18.09 0.86
CA ASP A 56 11.58 -17.47 0.26
C ASP A 56 11.29 -16.12 0.91
N ILE A 57 11.48 -16.00 2.21
CA ILE A 57 11.27 -14.75 2.93
C ILE A 57 12.25 -13.68 2.42
N ILE A 58 13.52 -14.02 2.30
CA ILE A 58 14.54 -13.10 1.79
C ILE A 58 14.18 -12.67 0.37
N HIS A 59 13.76 -13.62 -0.46
CA HIS A 59 13.35 -13.33 -1.83
C HIS A 59 12.17 -12.37 -1.88
N ASN A 60 11.16 -12.59 -1.03
CA ASN A 60 10.02 -11.70 -0.93
C ASN A 60 10.47 -10.26 -0.63
N PHE A 61 11.32 -10.08 0.37
CA PHE A 61 11.77 -8.75 0.76
C PHE A 61 12.70 -8.10 -0.27
N CYS A 62 13.45 -8.88 -1.03
CA CYS A 62 14.23 -8.35 -2.14
C CYS A 62 13.35 -7.68 -3.19
N HIS A 63 12.24 -8.33 -3.54
CA HIS A 63 11.30 -7.77 -4.50
C HIS A 63 10.48 -6.63 -3.91
N LEU A 64 10.07 -6.75 -2.65
CA LEU A 64 9.36 -5.68 -1.97
C LEU A 64 10.18 -4.40 -1.92
N ASN A 65 11.48 -4.52 -1.68
CA ASN A 65 12.36 -3.36 -1.60
C ASN A 65 12.28 -2.50 -2.86
N LYS A 66 12.24 -3.13 -4.01
CA LYS A 66 12.14 -2.40 -5.29
C LYS A 66 10.84 -1.61 -5.40
N THR A 67 9.72 -2.27 -5.09
CA THR A 67 8.42 -1.61 -5.16
C THR A 67 8.31 -0.48 -4.15
N LEU A 68 8.78 -0.70 -2.93
CA LEU A 68 8.74 0.32 -1.89
C LEU A 68 9.60 1.52 -2.26
N LEU A 69 10.78 1.30 -2.86
CA LEU A 69 11.61 2.40 -3.34
C LEU A 69 10.91 3.21 -4.41
N ASP A 70 10.21 2.55 -5.33
CA ASP A 70 9.42 3.24 -6.36
C ASP A 70 8.32 4.10 -5.74
N MET A 71 7.84 3.73 -4.57
CA MET A 71 6.85 4.51 -3.83
C MET A 71 7.48 5.59 -2.94
N GLY A 72 8.80 5.68 -2.91
CA GLY A 72 9.51 6.62 -2.06
C GLY A 72 9.75 6.12 -0.65
N ILE A 73 9.61 4.82 -0.42
CA ILE A 73 9.84 4.22 0.90
C ILE A 73 11.15 3.44 0.87
N HIS A 74 12.11 3.85 1.69
CA HIS A 74 13.37 3.14 1.80
C HIS A 74 13.31 2.13 2.96
N LEU A 75 13.30 0.84 2.60
CA LEU A 75 13.35 -0.24 3.59
C LEU A 75 14.82 -0.62 3.77
N ASN A 76 15.44 -0.11 4.83
CA ASN A 76 16.85 -0.40 5.10
C ASN A 76 17.02 -1.81 5.67
N GLU A 77 18.25 -2.27 5.68
CA GLU A 77 18.57 -3.64 6.11
C GLU A 77 18.17 -3.90 7.56
N ARG A 78 18.40 -2.94 8.45
CA ARG A 78 18.02 -3.10 9.85
C ARG A 78 16.52 -3.30 10.03
N ASP A 79 15.74 -2.45 9.39
CA ASP A 79 14.28 -2.53 9.49
C ASP A 79 13.74 -3.80 8.84
N ARG A 80 14.32 -4.19 7.71
CA ARG A 80 13.96 -5.45 7.07
C ARG A 80 14.18 -6.64 8.01
N ASN A 81 15.35 -6.67 8.66
CA ASN A 81 15.67 -7.74 9.60
C ASN A 81 14.73 -7.74 10.81
N GLU A 82 14.37 -6.56 11.31
CA GLU A 82 13.40 -6.46 12.40
C GLU A 82 12.04 -7.00 11.99
N ILE A 83 11.57 -6.68 10.80
CA ILE A 83 10.29 -7.20 10.28
C ILE A 83 10.36 -8.72 10.15
N MET A 84 11.42 -9.23 9.57
CA MET A 84 11.59 -10.68 9.37
C MET A 84 11.65 -11.45 10.69
N ASN A 85 12.09 -10.81 11.74
CA ASN A 85 12.16 -11.40 13.07
C ASN A 85 10.91 -11.15 13.93
N GLY A 86 9.88 -10.53 13.34
CA GLY A 86 8.64 -10.28 14.06
C GLY A 86 8.71 -9.13 15.04
N GLY A 87 9.53 -8.12 14.78
CA GLY A 87 9.66 -6.94 15.64
C GLY A 87 8.35 -6.21 15.86
N ALA A 88 8.11 -5.73 17.06
CA ALA A 88 6.80 -5.27 17.51
C ALA A 88 6.25 -4.06 16.73
N TYR A 89 7.11 -3.16 16.29
CA TYR A 89 6.65 -1.89 15.72
C TYR A 89 7.03 -1.68 14.27
N THR A 90 8.06 -2.31 13.78
CA THR A 90 8.63 -1.96 12.47
C THR A 90 7.65 -2.23 11.33
N SER A 91 6.96 -3.36 11.35
CA SER A 91 5.94 -3.65 10.36
C SER A 91 4.82 -2.60 10.36
N LYS A 92 4.40 -2.18 11.54
CA LYS A 92 3.36 -1.15 11.69
C LYS A 92 3.80 0.18 11.09
N ILE A 93 5.05 0.56 11.31
CA ILE A 93 5.61 1.80 10.77
C ILE A 93 5.56 1.78 9.26
N TYR A 94 5.99 0.68 8.64
CA TYR A 94 5.99 0.58 7.17
C TYR A 94 4.57 0.48 6.61
N LEU A 95 3.66 -0.20 7.28
CA LEU A 95 2.26 -0.21 6.87
C LEU A 95 1.65 1.19 6.91
N LEU A 96 1.99 1.96 7.95
CA LEU A 96 1.52 3.33 8.06
C LEU A 96 2.09 4.20 6.94
N LYS A 97 3.37 4.05 6.63
CA LYS A 97 4.00 4.77 5.51
C LYS A 97 3.31 4.43 4.19
N ILE A 98 3.05 3.16 3.95
CA ILE A 98 2.34 2.71 2.74
C ILE A 98 0.95 3.34 2.70
N LYS A 99 0.21 3.26 3.79
CA LYS A 99 -1.14 3.81 3.86
C LYS A 99 -1.15 5.32 3.58
N GLN A 100 -0.22 6.05 4.16
CA GLN A 100 -0.12 7.49 3.94
C GLN A 100 0.12 7.83 2.48
N ILE A 101 0.96 7.07 1.81
CA ILE A 101 1.23 7.29 0.39
C ILE A 101 0.01 6.95 -0.46
N LEU A 102 -0.66 5.84 -0.15
CA LEU A 102 -1.86 5.44 -0.88
C LEU A 102 -2.99 6.47 -0.69
N ASP A 103 -3.20 6.94 0.52
CA ASP A 103 -4.20 7.95 0.82
C ASP A 103 -3.89 9.26 0.08
N LYS A 104 -2.63 9.64 0.04
CA LYS A 104 -2.18 10.84 -0.65
C LYS A 104 -2.39 10.75 -2.15
N LYS A 105 -2.08 9.60 -2.75
CA LYS A 105 -2.33 9.36 -4.17
C LYS A 105 -3.83 9.45 -4.48
N PHE A 106 -4.64 8.85 -3.64
CA PHE A 106 -6.09 8.89 -3.81
C PHE A 106 -6.60 10.33 -3.76
N ILE A 107 -6.18 11.09 -2.76
CA ILE A 107 -6.58 12.49 -2.62
C ILE A 107 -6.14 13.30 -3.83
N ASN A 108 -4.93 13.10 -4.31
CA ASN A 108 -4.42 13.81 -5.47
C ASN A 108 -5.23 13.52 -6.72
N ILE A 109 -5.61 12.26 -6.92
CA ILE A 109 -6.46 11.86 -8.06
C ILE A 109 -7.81 12.54 -7.96
N GLU A 110 -8.42 12.52 -6.80
CA GLU A 110 -9.72 13.17 -6.60
C GLU A 110 -9.64 14.68 -6.82
N GLN A 111 -8.58 15.31 -6.35
CA GLN A 111 -8.36 16.74 -6.58
C GLN A 111 -8.16 17.05 -8.06
N LEU A 112 -7.44 16.22 -8.78
CA LEU A 112 -7.25 16.39 -10.21
C LEU A 112 -8.57 16.25 -10.96
N LYS A 113 -9.37 15.26 -10.59
CA LYS A 113 -10.70 15.10 -11.19
C LYS A 113 -11.58 16.31 -10.91
N PHE A 114 -11.57 16.81 -9.69
CA PHE A 114 -12.34 17.98 -9.33
C PHE A 114 -11.88 19.21 -10.11
N LYS A 115 -10.57 19.44 -10.19
CA LYS A 115 -10.02 20.57 -10.95
C LYS A 115 -10.38 20.50 -12.42
N SER A 116 -10.29 19.31 -13.01
CA SER A 116 -10.67 19.11 -14.40
C SER A 116 -12.14 19.40 -14.61
N PHE A 117 -12.98 18.90 -13.72
CA PHE A 117 -14.41 19.15 -13.79
C PHE A 117 -14.72 20.64 -13.64
N SER A 118 -14.13 21.30 -12.67
CA SER A 118 -14.32 22.72 -12.45
C SER A 118 -13.88 23.55 -13.64
N LYS A 119 -12.75 23.18 -14.23
CA LYS A 119 -12.23 23.85 -15.41
C LYS A 119 -13.18 23.71 -16.58
N LEU A 120 -13.68 22.51 -16.81
CA LEU A 120 -14.67 22.27 -17.85
C LEU A 120 -15.95 23.05 -17.59
N PHE A 121 -16.37 23.09 -16.34
CA PHE A 121 -17.56 23.82 -15.97
C PHE A 121 -17.40 25.32 -16.29
N VAL A 122 -16.25 25.90 -15.96
CA VAL A 122 -15.99 27.31 -16.27
C VAL A 122 -16.00 27.53 -17.77
N ILE A 123 -15.34 26.68 -18.54
CA ILE A 123 -15.33 26.79 -19.99
C ILE A 123 -16.75 26.72 -20.53
N PHE A 124 -17.53 25.75 -20.06
CA PHE A 124 -18.89 25.60 -20.52
C PHE A 124 -19.80 26.71 -20.06
N SER A 125 -19.50 27.32 -18.93
CA SER A 125 -20.25 28.51 -18.48
C SER A 125 -20.06 29.66 -19.44
N PHE A 126 -18.87 29.82 -19.98
CA PHE A 126 -18.60 30.86 -20.99
C PHE A 126 -19.21 30.50 -22.35
N VAL A 127 -19.10 29.25 -22.74
CA VAL A 127 -19.60 28.78 -24.00
C VAL A 127 -21.05 28.38 -23.91
N LYS A 128 -21.63 28.57 -22.71
CA LYS A 128 -22.95 28.13 -22.41
C LYS A 128 -22.95 26.87 -21.56
N ALA A 129 -21.84 26.41 -21.10
CA ALA A 129 -21.64 25.31 -20.17
C ALA A 129 -22.62 24.16 -20.39
N PHE A 130 -22.84 23.92 -21.59
CA PHE A 130 -23.99 23.19 -22.03
C PHE A 130 -24.06 21.80 -21.52
N PHE A 131 -22.98 21.11 -21.40
CA PHE A 131 -23.10 19.74 -20.99
C PHE A 131 -22.77 19.51 -19.54
N LEU A 132 -22.55 20.52 -18.78
CA LEU A 132 -22.41 20.41 -17.35
C LEU A 132 -23.64 20.88 -16.62
N LYS A 133 -24.63 21.17 -17.34
CA LYS A 133 -25.86 21.59 -16.73
C LYS A 133 -26.81 20.47 -16.51
#